data_ef39d05cb121370ce5683650a94da1a2
#
_entry.id   ef39d05cb121370ce5683650a94da1a2
#
_cell.length_a   1.000
_cell.length_b   1.000
_cell.length_c   1.000
_cell.angle_alpha   90.00
_cell.angle_beta   90.00
_cell.angle_gamma   90.00
#
_symmetry.space_group_name_H-M   'P 1'
#
loop_
_entity.id
_entity.type
_entity.pdbx_description
1 polymer ?
#
loop_
_entity_poly.entity_id
_entity_poly.type
_entity_poly.pdbx_seq_one_letter_code
_entity_poly.pdbx_strand_id
1 'polypeptide(L)'
;MTKFLSLAAIVVLLGCNSFQKTPDISSIDVPLTTVRFEQDFFAIDTLRLDASLQKLAGQQPLFTQDFLYNILATTPETAMGDVPQFINAYQSLYKQTSIKYASIAKQEAAIKQGLRYVKYYFPDYKLPTKLITFIGPINSFGNIITIDALAIGLQMYLGKNDPIYVSEEGQSLYPIYVSRRFEPEYMATNCMKNIRDDMFPLQDAGAPLCEQMVEAGKRLYFLKQVLPTEQDSIVTGYTAAQLEGCYKSEKDIWSFFVQNNLLYQKDPSLISDYMQDGPNTAVFGDASPGFIGQFVVIEL
;
A
#
# COMPACT_ATOMS: atom_id res chain seq x y z
N MET A 1 -64.33 39.72 -20.59
CA MET A 1 -63.97 38.76 -19.50
C MET A 1 -63.07 37.68 -20.09
N THR A 2 -61.79 37.89 -20.06
CA THR A 2 -60.74 36.96 -20.60
C THR A 2 -59.99 36.37 -19.45
N LYS A 3 -60.17 35.07 -19.29
CA LYS A 3 -59.46 34.28 -18.25
C LYS A 3 -58.05 33.96 -18.74
N PHE A 4 -57.03 34.48 -18.07
CA PHE A 4 -55.62 34.06 -18.23
C PHE A 4 -55.42 32.75 -17.48
N LEU A 5 -55.08 31.69 -18.23
CA LEU A 5 -54.64 30.41 -17.68
C LEU A 5 -53.11 30.48 -17.55
N SER A 6 -52.64 30.63 -16.32
CA SER A 6 -51.19 30.55 -16.03
C SER A 6 -50.76 29.07 -15.97
N LEU A 7 -50.01 28.62 -16.98
CA LEU A 7 -49.39 27.30 -17.02
C LEU A 7 -48.08 27.37 -16.25
N ALA A 8 -48.08 26.84 -15.01
CA ALA A 8 -46.85 26.69 -14.21
C ALA A 8 -46.08 25.46 -14.71
N ALA A 9 -45.01 25.70 -15.42
CA ALA A 9 -44.07 24.64 -15.81
C ALA A 9 -43.24 24.20 -14.58
N ILE A 10 -43.54 23.05 -14.02
CA ILE A 10 -42.71 22.42 -13.00
C ILE A 10 -41.49 21.80 -13.71
N VAL A 11 -40.34 22.46 -13.62
CA VAL A 11 -39.05 21.90 -14.04
C VAL A 11 -38.61 20.93 -12.94
N VAL A 12 -38.83 19.65 -13.16
CA VAL A 12 -38.26 18.59 -12.34
C VAL A 12 -36.76 18.51 -12.66
N LEU A 13 -35.93 19.11 -11.82
CA LEU A 13 -34.50 18.90 -11.82
C LEU A 13 -34.25 17.44 -11.37
N LEU A 14 -34.20 16.55 -12.34
CA LEU A 14 -33.59 15.22 -12.16
C LEU A 14 -32.11 15.45 -11.89
N GLY A 15 -31.75 15.61 -10.63
CA GLY A 15 -30.37 15.50 -10.19
C GLY A 15 -29.86 14.11 -10.60
N CYS A 16 -29.02 14.05 -11.61
CA CYS A 16 -28.25 12.85 -11.91
C CYS A 16 -27.31 12.61 -10.74
N ASN A 17 -27.76 11.85 -9.74
CA ASN A 17 -26.87 11.09 -8.91
C ASN A 17 -26.22 10.03 -9.82
N SER A 18 -25.19 10.41 -10.53
CA SER A 18 -24.32 9.45 -11.21
C SER A 18 -23.52 8.71 -10.12
N PHE A 19 -24.15 7.76 -9.46
CA PHE A 19 -23.39 6.68 -8.83
C PHE A 19 -22.52 6.10 -9.94
N GLN A 20 -21.23 6.38 -9.90
CA GLN A 20 -20.29 5.82 -10.85
C GLN A 20 -20.38 4.29 -10.68
N LYS A 21 -21.08 3.64 -11.62
CA LYS A 21 -21.34 2.20 -11.54
C LYS A 21 -20.00 1.49 -11.66
N THR A 22 -19.61 0.77 -10.62
CA THR A 22 -18.40 -0.05 -10.65
C THR A 22 -18.39 -0.91 -11.91
N PRO A 23 -17.31 -0.88 -12.72
CA PRO A 23 -17.23 -1.64 -13.94
C PRO A 23 -17.37 -3.14 -13.70
N ASP A 24 -17.99 -3.84 -14.64
CA ASP A 24 -17.99 -5.31 -14.65
C ASP A 24 -16.65 -5.81 -15.20
N ILE A 25 -15.89 -6.46 -14.34
CA ILE A 25 -14.58 -7.05 -14.65
C ILE A 25 -14.61 -8.57 -14.72
N SER A 26 -15.81 -9.19 -14.73
CA SER A 26 -15.97 -10.65 -14.66
C SER A 26 -15.32 -11.38 -15.84
N SER A 27 -15.29 -10.76 -17.03
CA SER A 27 -14.68 -11.29 -18.23
C SER A 27 -13.16 -11.08 -18.33
N ILE A 28 -12.57 -10.30 -17.40
CA ILE A 28 -11.14 -10.01 -17.43
C ILE A 28 -10.39 -11.11 -16.70
N ASP A 29 -9.58 -11.87 -17.43
CA ASP A 29 -8.67 -12.84 -16.83
C ASP A 29 -7.30 -12.19 -16.55
N VAL A 30 -6.78 -12.49 -15.36
CA VAL A 30 -5.43 -12.11 -14.94
C VAL A 30 -4.70 -13.38 -14.52
N PRO A 31 -3.77 -13.86 -15.35
CA PRO A 31 -2.95 -15.00 -14.97
C PRO A 31 -1.98 -14.59 -13.86
N LEU A 32 -2.22 -15.07 -12.67
CA LEU A 32 -1.40 -14.81 -11.49
C LEU A 32 -1.06 -16.14 -10.83
N THR A 33 0.23 -16.49 -10.82
CA THR A 33 0.72 -17.70 -10.15
C THR A 33 1.33 -17.33 -8.81
N THR A 34 0.86 -17.96 -7.76
CA THR A 34 1.39 -17.74 -6.41
C THR A 34 2.59 -18.63 -6.12
N VAL A 35 3.67 -18.03 -5.62
CA VAL A 35 4.92 -18.68 -5.22
C VAL A 35 5.16 -18.39 -3.75
N ARG A 36 5.30 -19.45 -2.96
CA ARG A 36 5.59 -19.37 -1.52
C ARG A 36 7.11 -19.49 -1.31
N PHE A 37 7.82 -18.43 -1.73
CA PHE A 37 9.29 -18.44 -1.72
C PHE A 37 9.86 -18.65 -0.33
N GLU A 38 9.21 -18.14 0.73
CA GLU A 38 9.63 -18.36 2.10
C GLU A 38 9.66 -19.86 2.49
N GLN A 39 8.73 -20.65 1.92
CA GLN A 39 8.73 -22.10 2.22
C GLN A 39 9.92 -22.79 1.58
N ASP A 40 10.22 -22.48 0.33
CA ASP A 40 11.38 -23.04 -0.38
C ASP A 40 12.69 -22.55 0.23
N PHE A 41 12.77 -21.28 0.62
CA PHE A 41 13.97 -20.68 1.21
C PHE A 41 14.29 -21.24 2.60
N PHE A 42 13.31 -21.36 3.49
CA PHE A 42 13.52 -21.92 4.83
C PHE A 42 13.65 -23.44 4.85
N ALA A 43 13.38 -24.13 3.72
CA ALA A 43 13.64 -25.55 3.53
C ALA A 43 15.04 -25.88 2.96
N ILE A 44 15.89 -24.86 2.75
CA ILE A 44 17.26 -25.01 2.23
C ILE A 44 18.09 -25.90 3.18
N ASP A 45 18.81 -26.85 2.60
CA ASP A 45 19.85 -27.60 3.29
C ASP A 45 21.13 -26.75 3.43
N THR A 46 21.33 -26.20 4.62
CA THR A 46 22.46 -25.31 4.89
C THR A 46 23.81 -26.03 4.89
N LEU A 47 23.83 -27.38 5.00
CA LEU A 47 25.04 -28.18 4.85
C LEU A 47 25.46 -28.32 3.38
N ARG A 48 24.53 -28.12 2.44
CA ARG A 48 24.77 -28.14 1.00
C ARG A 48 24.24 -26.85 0.38
N LEU A 49 24.61 -25.71 0.97
CA LEU A 49 24.03 -24.41 0.69
C LEU A 49 24.15 -24.02 -0.77
N ASP A 50 25.32 -24.18 -1.40
CA ASP A 50 25.54 -23.82 -2.80
C ASP A 50 24.56 -24.55 -3.73
N ALA A 51 24.46 -25.87 -3.62
CA ALA A 51 23.52 -26.66 -4.43
C ALA A 51 22.05 -26.28 -4.17
N SER A 52 21.72 -25.95 -2.92
CA SER A 52 20.37 -25.53 -2.52
C SER A 52 20.02 -24.16 -3.10
N LEU A 53 20.93 -23.19 -3.07
CA LEU A 53 20.75 -21.88 -3.67
C LEU A 53 20.67 -21.95 -5.20
N GLN A 54 21.51 -22.79 -5.83
CA GLN A 54 21.41 -23.03 -7.28
C GLN A 54 20.06 -23.63 -7.68
N LYS A 55 19.53 -24.57 -6.89
CA LYS A 55 18.20 -25.15 -7.11
C LYS A 55 17.12 -24.06 -6.98
N LEU A 56 17.16 -23.25 -5.95
CA LEU A 56 16.21 -22.16 -5.73
C LEU A 56 16.25 -21.14 -6.87
N ALA A 57 17.47 -20.74 -7.28
CA ALA A 57 17.69 -19.85 -8.42
C ALA A 57 17.20 -20.47 -9.74
N GLY A 58 17.29 -21.79 -9.91
CA GLY A 58 16.72 -22.48 -11.06
C GLY A 58 15.19 -22.41 -11.12
N GLN A 59 14.51 -22.32 -9.99
CA GLN A 59 13.06 -22.22 -9.89
C GLN A 59 12.57 -20.77 -10.02
N GLN A 60 13.22 -19.81 -9.36
CA GLN A 60 12.85 -18.41 -9.32
C GLN A 60 14.09 -17.52 -9.51
N PRO A 61 14.67 -17.47 -10.72
CA PRO A 61 16.00 -16.88 -10.94
C PRO A 61 16.03 -15.38 -10.60
N LEU A 62 15.06 -14.61 -11.08
CA LEU A 62 15.01 -13.17 -10.87
C LEU A 62 14.78 -12.85 -9.39
N PHE A 63 13.76 -13.47 -8.79
CA PHE A 63 13.44 -13.18 -7.40
C PHE A 63 14.49 -13.68 -6.41
N THR A 64 15.14 -14.81 -6.68
CA THR A 64 16.25 -15.29 -5.82
C THR A 64 17.39 -14.29 -5.80
N GLN A 65 17.74 -13.70 -6.94
CA GLN A 65 18.76 -12.66 -7.02
C GLN A 65 18.34 -11.41 -6.24
N ASP A 66 17.12 -10.92 -6.46
CA ASP A 66 16.59 -9.77 -5.74
C ASP A 66 16.55 -10.03 -4.22
N PHE A 67 16.12 -11.23 -3.82
CA PHE A 67 16.05 -11.60 -2.41
C PHE A 67 17.41 -11.59 -1.74
N LEU A 68 18.40 -12.24 -2.35
CA LEU A 68 19.73 -12.34 -1.77
C LEU A 68 20.44 -10.98 -1.71
N TYR A 69 20.43 -10.23 -2.81
CA TYR A 69 21.27 -9.05 -2.93
C TYR A 69 20.58 -7.75 -2.53
N ASN A 70 19.27 -7.62 -2.76
CA ASN A 70 18.54 -6.39 -2.45
C ASN A 70 17.78 -6.47 -1.12
N ILE A 71 17.20 -7.64 -0.76
CA ILE A 71 16.39 -7.80 0.46
C ILE A 71 17.27 -8.20 1.63
N LEU A 72 18.09 -9.27 1.49
CA LEU A 72 19.04 -9.68 2.52
C LEU A 72 20.31 -8.84 2.52
N ALA A 73 20.54 -8.04 1.49
CA ALA A 73 21.73 -7.21 1.31
C ALA A 73 23.06 -7.99 1.40
N THR A 74 23.07 -9.26 0.94
CA THR A 74 24.28 -10.07 0.84
C THR A 74 25.08 -9.72 -0.40
N THR A 75 26.31 -10.22 -0.46
CA THR A 75 27.11 -10.26 -1.69
C THR A 75 27.42 -11.71 -2.06
N PRO A 76 27.91 -12.00 -3.29
CA PRO A 76 28.34 -13.35 -3.63
C PRO A 76 29.35 -13.94 -2.65
N GLU A 77 30.21 -13.09 -2.05
CA GLU A 77 31.24 -13.47 -1.08
C GLU A 77 30.67 -13.77 0.31
N THR A 78 29.64 -13.00 0.73
CA THR A 78 29.07 -13.11 2.08
C THR A 78 27.89 -14.06 2.17
N ALA A 79 27.19 -14.32 1.06
CA ALA A 79 25.96 -15.12 1.04
C ALA A 79 26.08 -16.49 1.71
N MET A 80 27.25 -17.15 1.55
CA MET A 80 27.49 -18.46 2.17
C MET A 80 27.52 -18.44 3.70
N GLY A 81 27.85 -17.28 4.29
CA GLY A 81 27.79 -17.06 5.74
C GLY A 81 26.47 -16.48 6.21
N ASP A 82 25.96 -15.46 5.49
CA ASP A 82 24.80 -14.67 5.89
C ASP A 82 23.49 -15.45 5.79
N VAL A 83 23.30 -16.27 4.73
CA VAL A 83 22.07 -17.03 4.52
C VAL A 83 21.78 -18.02 5.65
N PRO A 84 22.72 -18.88 6.11
CA PRO A 84 22.47 -19.75 7.25
C PRO A 84 22.19 -18.99 8.54
N GLN A 85 22.88 -17.86 8.77
CA GLN A 85 22.63 -17.00 9.94
C GLN A 85 21.22 -16.43 9.91
N PHE A 86 20.78 -15.91 8.76
CA PHE A 86 19.42 -15.39 8.58
C PHE A 86 18.37 -16.49 8.82
N ILE A 87 18.52 -17.67 8.18
CA ILE A 87 17.60 -18.80 8.37
C ILE A 87 17.49 -19.16 9.85
N ASN A 88 18.60 -19.25 10.55
CA ASN A 88 18.61 -19.57 11.97
C ASN A 88 17.91 -18.47 12.81
N ALA A 89 18.27 -17.22 12.59
CA ALA A 89 17.70 -16.07 13.33
C ALA A 89 16.18 -15.93 13.11
N TYR A 90 15.70 -16.18 11.90
CA TYR A 90 14.29 -15.99 11.52
C TYR A 90 13.43 -17.26 11.55
N GLN A 91 13.98 -18.39 12.01
CA GLN A 91 13.28 -19.69 12.07
C GLN A 91 11.99 -19.61 12.91
N SER A 92 12.01 -18.88 14.04
CA SER A 92 10.83 -18.72 14.90
C SER A 92 9.75 -17.91 14.18
N LEU A 93 10.13 -16.82 13.52
CA LEU A 93 9.25 -15.99 12.73
C LEU A 93 8.63 -16.76 11.55
N TYR A 94 9.45 -17.56 10.86
CA TYR A 94 8.96 -18.43 9.79
C TYR A 94 7.90 -19.42 10.29
N LYS A 95 8.12 -20.09 11.44
CA LYS A 95 7.12 -21.00 12.02
C LYS A 95 5.81 -20.29 12.34
N GLN A 96 5.88 -19.12 12.98
CA GLN A 96 4.70 -18.31 13.29
C GLN A 96 3.96 -17.88 12.01
N THR A 97 4.70 -17.39 11.02
CA THR A 97 4.17 -16.94 9.73
C THR A 97 3.54 -18.10 8.96
N SER A 98 4.16 -19.30 8.99
CA SER A 98 3.63 -20.50 8.33
C SER A 98 2.28 -20.95 8.90
N ILE A 99 2.06 -20.77 10.20
CA ILE A 99 0.77 -21.05 10.84
C ILE A 99 -0.27 -19.99 10.41
N LYS A 100 0.07 -18.71 10.53
CA LYS A 100 -0.83 -17.60 10.19
C LYS A 100 -1.23 -17.62 8.72
N TYR A 101 -0.27 -17.90 7.85
CA TYR A 101 -0.42 -17.92 6.40
C TYR A 101 -0.33 -19.34 5.82
N ALA A 102 -0.94 -20.33 6.50
CA ALA A 102 -1.11 -21.66 5.94
C ALA A 102 -1.83 -21.63 4.58
N SER A 103 -2.69 -20.63 4.39
CA SER A 103 -3.27 -20.26 3.12
C SER A 103 -3.28 -18.73 2.95
N ILE A 104 -2.97 -18.25 1.75
CA ILE A 104 -3.08 -16.83 1.35
C ILE A 104 -4.19 -16.60 0.31
N ALA A 105 -5.07 -17.56 0.12
CA ALA A 105 -6.10 -17.52 -0.92
C ALA A 105 -7.01 -16.27 -0.83
N LYS A 106 -7.30 -15.79 0.39
CA LYS A 106 -8.08 -14.57 0.58
C LYS A 106 -7.33 -13.34 0.06
N GLN A 107 -6.06 -13.21 0.40
CA GLN A 107 -5.21 -12.09 -0.04
C GLN A 107 -4.96 -12.15 -1.54
N GLU A 108 -4.66 -13.34 -2.07
CA GLU A 108 -4.50 -13.58 -3.51
C GLU A 108 -5.76 -13.16 -4.29
N ALA A 109 -6.95 -13.56 -3.82
CA ALA A 109 -8.21 -13.20 -4.46
C ALA A 109 -8.42 -11.67 -4.50
N ALA A 110 -8.15 -10.97 -3.39
CA ALA A 110 -8.28 -9.52 -3.32
C ALA A 110 -7.28 -8.81 -4.24
N ILE A 111 -6.02 -9.26 -4.27
CA ILE A 111 -4.98 -8.72 -5.17
C ILE A 111 -5.36 -8.98 -6.64
N LYS A 112 -5.77 -10.21 -6.97
CA LYS A 112 -6.20 -10.57 -8.33
C LYS A 112 -7.38 -9.73 -8.79
N GLN A 113 -8.33 -9.44 -7.89
CA GLN A 113 -9.43 -8.54 -8.18
C GLN A 113 -8.94 -7.11 -8.48
N GLY A 114 -8.03 -6.57 -7.66
CA GLY A 114 -7.40 -5.27 -7.91
C GLY A 114 -6.69 -5.22 -9.27
N LEU A 115 -5.91 -6.25 -9.60
CA LEU A 115 -5.23 -6.36 -10.89
C LEU A 115 -6.20 -6.44 -12.08
N ARG A 116 -7.40 -7.04 -11.92
CA ARG A 116 -8.45 -7.01 -12.97
C ARG A 116 -8.94 -5.58 -13.22
N TYR A 117 -9.14 -4.77 -12.16
CA TYR A 117 -9.47 -3.34 -12.32
C TYR A 117 -8.31 -2.57 -12.94
N VAL A 118 -7.07 -2.83 -12.55
CA VAL A 118 -5.89 -2.24 -13.22
C VAL A 118 -5.92 -2.56 -14.71
N LYS A 119 -6.15 -3.82 -15.09
CA LYS A 119 -6.25 -4.22 -16.52
C LYS A 119 -7.40 -3.57 -17.26
N TYR A 120 -8.51 -3.33 -16.58
CA TYR A 120 -9.66 -2.62 -17.14
C TYR A 120 -9.33 -1.15 -17.45
N TYR A 121 -8.76 -0.43 -16.46
CA TYR A 121 -8.48 1.00 -16.60
C TYR A 121 -7.20 1.29 -17.39
N PHE A 122 -6.23 0.37 -17.35
CA PHE A 122 -4.91 0.52 -17.96
C PHE A 122 -4.55 -0.73 -18.78
N PRO A 123 -5.23 -0.94 -19.94
CA PRO A 123 -5.09 -2.16 -20.74
C PRO A 123 -3.68 -2.40 -21.27
N ASP A 124 -2.89 -1.34 -21.43
CA ASP A 124 -1.51 -1.42 -21.95
C ASP A 124 -0.47 -1.72 -20.87
N TYR A 125 -0.85 -1.60 -19.58
CA TYR A 125 0.07 -1.93 -18.50
C TYR A 125 0.34 -3.43 -18.44
N LYS A 126 1.63 -3.79 -18.34
CA LYS A 126 2.06 -5.18 -18.21
C LYS A 126 1.95 -5.62 -16.76
N LEU A 127 0.90 -6.33 -16.44
CA LEU A 127 0.68 -6.85 -15.11
C LEU A 127 1.76 -7.87 -14.71
N PRO A 128 2.17 -7.91 -13.44
CA PRO A 128 2.96 -9.01 -12.91
C PRO A 128 2.22 -10.34 -13.07
N THR A 129 2.93 -11.38 -13.43
CA THR A 129 2.37 -12.73 -13.64
C THR A 129 2.53 -13.63 -12.43
N LYS A 130 3.32 -13.19 -11.44
CA LYS A 130 3.57 -13.92 -10.20
C LYS A 130 3.21 -13.08 -8.99
N LEU A 131 2.68 -13.74 -7.97
CA LEU A 131 2.57 -13.23 -6.62
C LEU A 131 3.53 -14.05 -5.75
N ILE A 132 4.57 -13.41 -5.24
CA ILE A 132 5.60 -14.10 -4.45
C ILE A 132 5.45 -13.67 -3.00
N THR A 133 5.37 -14.64 -2.07
CA THR A 133 5.50 -14.33 -0.64
C THR A 133 6.92 -14.64 -0.18
N PHE A 134 7.42 -13.84 0.75
CA PHE A 134 8.75 -14.02 1.32
C PHE A 134 8.79 -13.59 2.79
N ILE A 135 9.87 -13.90 3.48
CA ILE A 135 10.22 -13.35 4.79
C ILE A 135 11.59 -12.72 4.66
N GLY A 136 11.67 -11.43 4.81
CA GLY A 136 12.91 -10.67 4.84
C GLY A 136 13.27 -10.20 6.25
N PRO A 137 14.39 -9.48 6.41
CA PRO A 137 14.72 -8.79 7.65
C PRO A 137 13.60 -7.85 8.07
N ILE A 138 13.37 -7.72 9.38
CA ILE A 138 12.26 -6.90 9.90
C ILE A 138 12.37 -5.43 9.51
N ASN A 139 13.56 -4.94 9.28
CA ASN A 139 13.86 -3.57 8.84
C ASN A 139 13.99 -3.43 7.32
N SER A 140 13.59 -4.44 6.55
CA SER A 140 13.64 -4.46 5.09
C SER A 140 12.28 -4.13 4.46
N PHE A 141 12.13 -4.43 3.17
CA PHE A 141 10.94 -4.11 2.38
C PHE A 141 9.72 -4.96 2.80
N GLY A 142 8.55 -4.31 2.88
CA GLY A 142 7.28 -5.01 3.06
C GLY A 142 6.73 -5.57 1.75
N ASN A 143 6.62 -4.73 0.74
CA ASN A 143 6.17 -5.12 -0.59
C ASN A 143 7.09 -4.54 -1.63
N ILE A 144 7.37 -5.31 -2.67
CA ILE A 144 8.16 -4.87 -3.82
C ILE A 144 7.51 -5.33 -5.12
N ILE A 145 7.80 -4.60 -6.19
CA ILE A 145 7.49 -5.01 -7.55
C ILE A 145 8.80 -5.32 -8.27
N THR A 146 8.82 -6.43 -8.98
CA THR A 146 9.94 -6.83 -9.83
C THR A 146 9.48 -6.89 -11.29
N ILE A 147 10.37 -7.27 -12.19
CA ILE A 147 10.06 -7.29 -13.61
C ILE A 147 8.89 -8.23 -14.00
N ASP A 148 8.63 -9.27 -13.20
CA ASP A 148 7.59 -10.29 -13.48
C ASP A 148 6.71 -10.62 -12.27
N ALA A 149 7.01 -10.05 -11.09
CA ALA A 149 6.36 -10.42 -9.85
C ALA A 149 6.00 -9.22 -8.98
N LEU A 150 4.91 -9.40 -8.23
CA LEU A 150 4.55 -8.61 -7.07
C LEU A 150 4.90 -9.45 -5.84
N ALA A 151 5.79 -8.95 -4.98
CA ALA A 151 6.27 -9.71 -3.84
C ALA A 151 5.84 -9.09 -2.51
N ILE A 152 5.46 -9.93 -1.55
CA ILE A 152 4.91 -9.57 -0.25
C ILE A 152 5.80 -10.13 0.85
N GLY A 153 6.39 -9.24 1.65
CA GLY A 153 7.12 -9.59 2.86
C GLY A 153 6.18 -9.89 4.02
N LEU A 154 5.93 -11.16 4.29
CA LEU A 154 4.97 -11.60 5.31
C LEU A 154 5.32 -11.14 6.72
N GLN A 155 6.61 -10.86 6.97
CA GLN A 155 7.09 -10.28 8.24
C GLN A 155 6.46 -8.92 8.56
N MET A 156 5.83 -8.25 7.59
CA MET A 156 5.15 -6.96 7.78
C MET A 156 3.64 -7.09 7.99
N TYR A 157 3.12 -8.30 8.19
CA TYR A 157 1.68 -8.55 8.26
C TYR A 157 1.29 -9.55 9.36
N LEU A 158 2.07 -9.60 10.44
CA LEU A 158 1.80 -10.53 11.55
C LEU A 158 0.63 -10.10 12.44
N GLY A 159 0.15 -8.88 12.27
CA GLY A 159 -0.86 -8.25 13.10
C GLY A 159 -0.27 -7.18 14.00
N LYS A 160 -0.95 -6.04 14.13
CA LYS A 160 -0.46 -4.84 14.84
C LYS A 160 -0.03 -5.06 16.29
N ASN A 161 -0.54 -6.12 16.92
CA ASN A 161 -0.24 -6.46 18.33
C ASN A 161 0.84 -7.54 18.44
N ASP A 162 1.48 -7.92 17.32
CA ASP A 162 2.53 -8.93 17.37
C ASP A 162 3.71 -8.44 18.22
N PRO A 163 4.27 -9.30 19.09
CA PRO A 163 5.40 -8.94 19.96
C PRO A 163 6.58 -8.31 19.22
N ILE A 164 6.84 -8.72 17.97
CA ILE A 164 7.93 -8.18 17.16
C ILE A 164 7.77 -6.68 16.86
N TYR A 165 6.53 -6.17 16.82
CA TYR A 165 6.26 -4.76 16.56
C TYR A 165 6.04 -3.94 17.83
N VAL A 166 5.48 -4.54 18.90
CA VAL A 166 5.14 -3.80 20.12
C VAL A 166 6.26 -3.79 21.15
N SER A 167 7.33 -4.56 20.94
CA SER A 167 8.56 -4.48 21.75
C SER A 167 9.21 -3.09 21.62
N GLU A 168 10.07 -2.71 22.55
CA GLU A 168 10.85 -1.47 22.52
C GLU A 168 11.67 -1.38 21.21
N GLU A 169 12.31 -2.48 20.83
CA GLU A 169 13.07 -2.57 19.58
C GLU A 169 12.16 -2.42 18.35
N GLY A 170 11.01 -3.11 18.32
CA GLY A 170 10.02 -3.00 17.25
C GLY A 170 9.46 -1.59 17.11
N GLN A 171 9.17 -0.91 18.23
CA GLN A 171 8.67 0.46 18.22
C GLN A 171 9.74 1.48 17.81
N SER A 172 11.01 1.20 18.04
CA SER A 172 12.13 2.02 17.54
C SER A 172 12.22 1.98 16.01
N LEU A 173 11.92 0.81 15.39
CA LEU A 173 11.89 0.65 13.93
C LEU A 173 10.56 1.15 13.34
N TYR A 174 9.46 0.80 13.97
CA TYR A 174 8.10 1.05 13.48
C TYR A 174 7.23 1.60 14.60
N PRO A 175 7.16 2.90 14.78
CA PRO A 175 6.25 3.53 15.73
C PRO A 175 4.79 3.07 15.53
N ILE A 176 3.97 3.13 16.57
CA ILE A 176 2.57 2.62 16.57
C ILE A 176 1.76 3.12 15.38
N TYR A 177 1.93 4.38 14.97
CA TYR A 177 1.20 4.94 13.82
C TYR A 177 1.59 4.27 12.48
N VAL A 178 2.74 3.60 12.41
CA VAL A 178 3.18 2.78 11.26
C VAL A 178 2.72 1.33 11.46
N SER A 179 3.12 0.70 12.57
CA SER A 179 2.90 -0.74 12.79
C SER A 179 1.43 -1.14 12.97
N ARG A 180 0.54 -0.18 13.30
CA ARG A 180 -0.91 -0.43 13.32
C ARG A 180 -1.48 -0.90 11.97
N ARG A 181 -0.75 -0.66 10.86
CA ARG A 181 -1.13 -1.08 9.50
C ARG A 181 -0.50 -2.41 9.08
N PHE A 182 0.25 -3.07 9.98
CA PHE A 182 0.86 -4.38 9.71
C PHE A 182 -0.15 -5.51 9.89
N GLU A 183 -1.30 -5.34 9.26
CA GLU A 183 -2.42 -6.27 9.28
C GLU A 183 -2.64 -6.86 7.89
N PRO A 184 -3.10 -8.12 7.78
CA PRO A 184 -3.34 -8.78 6.49
C PRO A 184 -4.27 -8.02 5.53
N GLU A 185 -5.16 -7.20 6.09
CA GLU A 185 -6.12 -6.39 5.34
C GLU A 185 -5.44 -5.32 4.47
N TYR A 186 -4.26 -4.86 4.86
CA TYR A 186 -3.50 -3.88 4.08
C TYR A 186 -2.74 -4.47 2.89
N MET A 187 -2.61 -5.81 2.77
CA MET A 187 -1.81 -6.43 1.71
C MET A 187 -2.24 -6.01 0.31
N ALA A 188 -3.55 -6.10 0.00
CA ALA A 188 -4.04 -5.74 -1.33
C ALA A 188 -3.83 -4.26 -1.63
N THR A 189 -4.11 -3.38 -0.67
CA THR A 189 -3.90 -1.93 -0.80
C THR A 189 -2.42 -1.61 -1.02
N ASN A 190 -1.52 -2.20 -0.26
CA ASN A 190 -0.08 -1.97 -0.42
C ASN A 190 0.43 -2.52 -1.76
N CYS A 191 -0.09 -3.66 -2.22
CA CYS A 191 0.21 -4.18 -3.56
C CYS A 191 -0.25 -3.22 -4.66
N MET A 192 -1.46 -2.67 -4.55
CA MET A 192 -1.95 -1.70 -5.54
C MET A 192 -1.21 -0.36 -5.47
N LYS A 193 -0.69 0.06 -4.31
CA LYS A 193 0.23 1.20 -4.20
C LYS A 193 1.51 0.96 -5.01
N ASN A 194 2.13 -0.21 -4.89
CA ASN A 194 3.32 -0.56 -5.69
C ASN A 194 3.02 -0.55 -7.20
N ILE A 195 1.88 -1.11 -7.63
CA ILE A 195 1.44 -1.06 -9.03
C ILE A 195 1.28 0.38 -9.52
N ARG A 196 0.64 1.24 -8.71
CA ARG A 196 0.48 2.66 -9.05
C ARG A 196 1.82 3.36 -9.20
N ASP A 197 2.73 3.12 -8.27
CA ASP A 197 4.03 3.80 -8.23
C ASP A 197 4.96 3.30 -9.35
N ASP A 198 4.81 2.05 -9.79
CA ASP A 198 5.48 1.53 -10.99
C ASP A 198 4.94 2.18 -12.27
N MET A 199 3.60 2.33 -12.37
CA MET A 199 2.97 2.98 -13.53
C MET A 199 3.22 4.48 -13.60
N PHE A 200 3.23 5.14 -12.45
CA PHE A 200 3.32 6.59 -12.30
C PHE A 200 4.33 6.94 -11.19
N PRO A 201 5.62 6.86 -11.48
CA PRO A 201 6.66 7.24 -10.52
C PRO A 201 6.46 8.69 -10.03
N LEU A 202 6.64 8.89 -8.74
CA LEU A 202 6.51 10.23 -8.12
C LEU A 202 7.57 11.16 -8.69
N GLN A 203 7.15 12.36 -9.08
CA GLN A 203 8.00 13.42 -9.64
C GLN A 203 7.76 14.77 -8.94
N ASP A 204 7.30 14.73 -7.69
CA ASP A 204 6.85 15.90 -6.93
C ASP A 204 7.95 16.48 -6.00
N ALA A 205 9.17 15.96 -6.06
CA ALA A 205 10.29 16.45 -5.27
C ALA A 205 10.57 17.95 -5.57
N GLY A 206 10.37 18.81 -4.55
CA GLY A 206 10.51 20.27 -4.69
C GLY A 206 9.32 20.97 -5.34
N ALA A 207 8.22 20.26 -5.63
CA ALA A 207 6.96 20.86 -6.08
C ALA A 207 6.29 21.65 -4.94
N PRO A 208 5.42 22.65 -5.26
CA PRO A 208 4.59 23.31 -4.27
C PRO A 208 3.70 22.33 -3.50
N LEU A 209 3.34 22.65 -2.26
CA LEU A 209 2.50 21.81 -1.41
C LEU A 209 1.20 21.36 -2.11
N CYS A 210 0.52 22.26 -2.83
CA CYS A 210 -0.72 21.92 -3.55
C CYS A 210 -0.50 20.84 -4.63
N GLU A 211 0.64 20.85 -5.32
CA GLU A 211 0.95 19.82 -6.31
C GLU A 211 1.24 18.47 -5.65
N GLN A 212 1.99 18.46 -4.53
CA GLN A 212 2.23 17.26 -3.74
C GLN A 212 0.93 16.67 -3.18
N MET A 213 0.01 17.52 -2.68
CA MET A 213 -1.32 17.10 -2.25
C MET A 213 -2.12 16.46 -3.39
N VAL A 214 -2.11 17.07 -4.59
CA VAL A 214 -2.79 16.53 -5.77
C VAL A 214 -2.23 15.16 -6.16
N GLU A 215 -0.90 14.97 -6.13
CA GLU A 215 -0.30 13.65 -6.38
C GLU A 215 -0.71 12.61 -5.34
N ALA A 216 -0.78 12.99 -4.06
CA ALA A 216 -1.32 12.12 -3.01
C ALA A 216 -2.80 11.77 -3.25
N GLY A 217 -3.63 12.75 -3.64
CA GLY A 217 -5.03 12.53 -4.00
C GLY A 217 -5.20 11.60 -5.20
N LYS A 218 -4.39 11.75 -6.25
CA LYS A 218 -4.39 10.84 -7.41
C LYS A 218 -4.07 9.40 -6.99
N ARG A 219 -3.16 9.20 -6.02
CA ARG A 219 -2.86 7.87 -5.47
C ARG A 219 -4.08 7.27 -4.79
N LEU A 220 -4.78 8.04 -3.96
CA LEU A 220 -5.99 7.58 -3.29
C LEU A 220 -7.13 7.31 -4.28
N TYR A 221 -7.31 8.18 -5.27
CA TYR A 221 -8.28 7.98 -6.33
C TYR A 221 -8.03 6.69 -7.10
N PHE A 222 -6.77 6.43 -7.50
CA PHE A 222 -6.39 5.15 -8.13
C PHE A 222 -6.78 3.96 -7.25
N LEU A 223 -6.42 4.00 -5.95
CA LEU A 223 -6.75 2.91 -5.03
C LEU A 223 -8.25 2.67 -4.93
N LYS A 224 -9.07 3.72 -4.84
CA LYS A 224 -10.53 3.62 -4.83
C LYS A 224 -11.09 3.02 -6.12
N GLN A 225 -10.49 3.31 -7.27
CA GLN A 225 -10.91 2.72 -8.56
C GLN A 225 -10.57 1.23 -8.67
N VAL A 226 -9.38 0.82 -8.19
CA VAL A 226 -8.91 -0.57 -8.31
C VAL A 226 -9.29 -1.46 -7.13
N LEU A 227 -9.71 -0.87 -6.02
CA LEU A 227 -10.21 -1.55 -4.81
C LEU A 227 -11.56 -0.93 -4.36
N PRO A 228 -12.61 -0.97 -5.21
CA PRO A 228 -13.83 -0.19 -4.98
C PRO A 228 -14.65 -0.62 -3.75
N THR A 229 -14.37 -1.77 -3.18
CA THR A 229 -15.04 -2.30 -1.97
C THR A 229 -14.20 -2.15 -0.71
N GLU A 230 -12.97 -1.59 -0.84
CA GLU A 230 -12.10 -1.43 0.31
C GLU A 230 -12.54 -0.24 1.18
N GLN A 231 -12.34 -0.37 2.48
CA GLN A 231 -12.68 0.68 3.43
C GLN A 231 -11.75 1.89 3.27
N ASP A 232 -12.29 3.10 3.36
CA ASP A 232 -11.52 4.34 3.24
C ASP A 232 -10.38 4.42 4.28
N SER A 233 -10.59 3.88 5.48
CA SER A 233 -9.55 3.80 6.52
C SER A 233 -8.36 2.91 6.10
N ILE A 234 -8.59 1.84 5.34
CA ILE A 234 -7.53 0.99 4.79
C ILE A 234 -6.82 1.69 3.63
N VAL A 235 -7.59 2.35 2.75
CA VAL A 235 -7.04 3.08 1.60
C VAL A 235 -6.16 4.24 2.04
N THR A 236 -6.63 5.05 3.00
CA THR A 236 -5.90 6.21 3.52
C THR A 236 -4.82 5.85 4.53
N GLY A 237 -4.97 4.72 5.24
CA GLY A 237 -4.16 4.35 6.40
C GLY A 237 -4.53 5.10 7.69
N TYR A 238 -5.60 5.90 7.68
CA TYR A 238 -6.12 6.56 8.87
C TYR A 238 -6.91 5.59 9.76
N THR A 239 -7.04 5.91 11.04
CA THR A 239 -8.06 5.25 11.86
C THR A 239 -9.45 5.78 11.45
N ALA A 240 -10.49 5.00 11.73
CA ALA A 240 -11.87 5.44 11.47
C ALA A 240 -12.19 6.77 12.17
N ALA A 241 -11.71 6.95 13.41
CA ALA A 241 -11.89 8.20 14.18
C ALA A 241 -11.16 9.39 13.54
N GLN A 242 -9.91 9.18 13.08
CA GLN A 242 -9.16 10.22 12.37
C GLN A 242 -9.85 10.63 11.08
N LEU A 243 -10.33 9.67 10.30
CA LEU A 243 -11.04 9.93 9.05
C LEU A 243 -12.35 10.69 9.29
N GLU A 244 -13.14 10.27 10.28
CA GLU A 244 -14.36 10.99 10.68
C GLU A 244 -14.07 12.41 11.15
N GLY A 245 -12.98 12.60 11.92
CA GLY A 245 -12.51 13.93 12.35
C GLY A 245 -12.14 14.82 11.18
N CYS A 246 -11.46 14.28 10.16
CA CYS A 246 -11.12 15.01 8.95
C CYS A 246 -12.37 15.46 8.19
N TYR A 247 -13.35 14.60 7.97
CA TYR A 247 -14.61 14.97 7.32
C TYR A 247 -15.38 16.06 8.08
N LYS A 248 -15.44 15.98 9.41
CA LYS A 248 -16.08 17.01 10.25
C LYS A 248 -15.38 18.36 10.19
N SER A 249 -14.07 18.37 10.00
CA SER A 249 -13.22 19.57 10.01
C SER A 249 -12.71 19.98 8.64
N GLU A 250 -13.25 19.42 7.56
CA GLU A 250 -12.77 19.64 6.18
C GLU A 250 -12.60 21.11 5.85
N LYS A 251 -13.64 21.92 6.12
CA LYS A 251 -13.63 23.37 5.86
C LYS A 251 -12.52 24.09 6.64
N ASP A 252 -12.28 23.69 7.89
CA ASP A 252 -11.28 24.32 8.75
C ASP A 252 -9.87 23.94 8.27
N ILE A 253 -9.68 22.66 7.88
CA ILE A 253 -8.43 22.18 7.30
C ILE A 253 -8.10 22.96 6.01
N TRP A 254 -9.03 23.11 5.10
CA TRP A 254 -8.86 23.91 3.88
C TRP A 254 -8.54 25.38 4.20
N SER A 255 -9.32 25.99 5.08
CA SER A 255 -9.13 27.38 5.50
C SER A 255 -7.74 27.61 6.07
N PHE A 256 -7.22 26.66 6.84
CA PHE A 256 -5.87 26.72 7.40
C PHE A 256 -4.81 26.86 6.29
N PHE A 257 -4.83 25.98 5.28
CA PHE A 257 -3.84 26.02 4.20
C PHE A 257 -3.91 27.31 3.38
N VAL A 258 -5.12 27.80 3.11
CA VAL A 258 -5.34 29.05 2.36
C VAL A 258 -4.87 30.26 3.17
N GLN A 259 -5.32 30.40 4.42
CA GLN A 259 -5.03 31.56 5.25
C GLN A 259 -3.56 31.70 5.64
N ASN A 260 -2.86 30.58 5.75
CA ASN A 260 -1.43 30.58 6.05
C ASN A 260 -0.54 30.62 4.80
N ASN A 261 -1.10 30.80 3.60
CA ASN A 261 -0.39 30.84 2.32
C ASN A 261 0.53 29.63 2.07
N LEU A 262 0.11 28.42 2.53
CA LEU A 262 0.92 27.21 2.47
C LEU A 262 0.86 26.53 1.11
N LEU A 263 -0.22 26.70 0.34
CA LEU A 263 -0.46 25.94 -0.89
C LEU A 263 0.69 26.04 -1.91
N TYR A 264 1.32 27.20 -2.02
CA TYR A 264 2.41 27.44 -2.97
C TYR A 264 3.82 27.37 -2.34
N GLN A 265 3.90 26.99 -1.07
CA GLN A 265 5.18 26.76 -0.40
C GLN A 265 5.91 25.55 -0.98
N LYS A 266 7.24 25.68 -1.09
CA LYS A 266 8.15 24.64 -1.57
C LYS A 266 9.19 24.26 -0.54
N ASP A 267 9.33 25.05 0.54
CA ASP A 267 10.30 24.81 1.60
C ASP A 267 9.88 23.57 2.41
N PRO A 268 10.67 22.47 2.36
CA PRO A 268 10.34 21.25 3.10
C PRO A 268 10.18 21.48 4.60
N SER A 269 10.89 22.44 5.19
CA SER A 269 10.79 22.77 6.62
C SER A 269 9.42 23.29 7.03
N LEU A 270 8.64 23.83 6.07
CA LEU A 270 7.30 24.39 6.29
C LEU A 270 6.18 23.44 5.91
N ILE A 271 6.44 22.44 5.05
CA ILE A 271 5.37 21.62 4.46
C ILE A 271 5.48 20.13 4.78
N SER A 272 6.65 19.65 5.24
CA SER A 272 6.87 18.21 5.50
C SER A 272 5.86 17.61 6.48
N ASP A 273 5.49 18.33 7.53
CA ASP A 273 4.53 17.86 8.54
C ASP A 273 3.14 17.55 7.97
N TYR A 274 2.79 18.13 6.82
CA TYR A 274 1.51 17.88 6.16
C TYR A 274 1.56 16.72 5.16
N MET A 275 2.77 16.38 4.66
CA MET A 275 2.98 15.42 3.58
C MET A 275 3.71 14.15 4.03
N GLN A 276 4.08 14.05 5.29
CA GLN A 276 4.75 12.88 5.86
C GLN A 276 3.84 12.11 6.81
N ASP A 277 4.06 10.80 6.87
CA ASP A 277 3.41 9.95 7.86
C ASP A 277 3.90 10.31 9.27
N GLY A 278 3.00 10.32 10.20
CA GLY A 278 3.27 10.72 11.59
C GLY A 278 2.17 10.28 12.53
N PRO A 279 2.36 10.45 13.85
CA PRO A 279 1.32 10.16 14.83
C PRO A 279 0.09 11.06 14.65
N ASN A 280 0.32 12.31 14.31
CA ASN A 280 -0.67 13.36 14.06
C ASN A 280 -0.03 14.47 13.20
N THR A 281 -0.84 15.45 12.79
CA THR A 281 -0.38 16.74 12.28
C THR A 281 -0.50 17.76 13.41
N ALA A 282 0.61 18.21 13.95
CA ALA A 282 0.69 18.93 15.24
C ALA A 282 -0.26 20.14 15.34
N VAL A 283 -0.41 20.91 14.25
CA VAL A 283 -1.29 22.12 14.23
C VAL A 283 -2.78 21.79 14.35
N PHE A 284 -3.18 20.55 14.05
CA PHE A 284 -4.56 20.08 14.16
C PHE A 284 -4.79 19.20 15.41
N GLY A 285 -3.76 19.02 16.24
CA GLY A 285 -3.81 18.30 17.52
C GLY A 285 -3.75 16.77 17.37
N ASP A 286 -3.72 16.09 18.52
CA ASP A 286 -3.43 14.64 18.63
C ASP A 286 -4.48 13.74 17.97
N ALA A 287 -5.71 14.23 17.80
CA ALA A 287 -6.78 13.47 17.12
C ALA A 287 -6.67 13.48 15.60
N SER A 288 -5.83 14.37 15.03
CA SER A 288 -5.61 14.42 13.58
C SER A 288 -4.76 13.25 13.11
N PRO A 289 -4.83 12.87 11.82
CA PRO A 289 -3.84 11.95 11.26
C PRO A 289 -2.52 12.67 10.97
N GLY A 290 -1.42 11.93 10.88
CA GLY A 290 -0.28 12.37 10.08
C GLY A 290 -0.62 12.35 8.60
N PHE A 291 0.21 12.98 7.76
CA PHE A 291 -0.02 13.06 6.31
C PHE A 291 -1.41 13.65 5.95
N ILE A 292 -1.83 14.70 6.65
CA ILE A 292 -3.14 15.33 6.45
C ILE A 292 -3.33 15.84 5.01
N GLY A 293 -2.23 16.19 4.31
CA GLY A 293 -2.27 16.68 2.94
C GLY A 293 -2.91 15.73 1.94
N GLN A 294 -2.88 14.41 2.20
CA GLN A 294 -3.58 13.46 1.33
C GLN A 294 -5.12 13.55 1.45
N PHE A 295 -5.65 13.96 2.62
CA PHE A 295 -7.09 14.12 2.83
C PHE A 295 -7.65 15.31 2.06
N VAL A 296 -6.90 16.40 2.00
CA VAL A 296 -7.33 17.68 1.41
C VAL A 296 -7.80 17.54 -0.04
N VAL A 297 -7.39 16.50 -0.75
CA VAL A 297 -7.66 16.28 -2.18
C VAL A 297 -8.60 15.08 -2.44
N ILE A 298 -9.07 14.39 -1.41
CA ILE A 298 -10.00 13.26 -1.58
C ILE A 298 -11.36 13.74 -2.12
N GLU A 299 -11.76 14.96 -1.78
CA GLU A 299 -13.09 15.53 -2.09
C GLU A 299 -13.08 16.45 -3.33
N LEU A 300 -11.92 16.65 -3.98
CA LEU A 300 -11.80 17.38 -5.25
C LEU A 300 -11.91 16.44 -6.45
#